data_d4298d6d2abe3fc049661e37f853d532
#
_entry.id   d4298d6d2abe3fc049661e37f853d532
#
_cell.length_a   1.000
_cell.length_b   1.000
_cell.length_c   1.000
_cell.angle_alpha   90.00
_cell.angle_beta   90.00
_cell.angle_gamma   90.00
#
_symmetry.space_group_name_H-M   'P 1'
#
loop_
_entity.id
_entity.type
_entity.pdbx_description
1 polymer ?
#
loop_
_entity_poly.entity_id
_entity_poly.type
_entity_poly.pdbx_seq_one_letter_code
_entity_poly.pdbx_strand_id
1 'polypeptide(L)'
;MTIEEIQNEIIDEFSMFDDWEERYQYMIDLGKTLPLIDEQYKTDDHIIKGCQSKVWVHAEMNDNKIEFTADSDAIITKGIIAILIRVFSNQHPKDIIEANTDFIDKIGLKEHLSPTRANGLVSMIKQLKMYAIAYQTQLN
;
A
#
# COMPACT_ATOMS: atom_id res chain seq x y z
N MET A 1 7.29 -9.44 11.57
CA MET A 1 6.01 -10.09 11.16
C MET A 1 6.05 -10.44 9.68
N THR A 2 5.48 -11.58 9.33
CA THR A 2 5.33 -11.94 7.91
C THR A 2 4.22 -11.12 7.25
N ILE A 3 4.24 -11.09 5.93
CA ILE A 3 3.18 -10.43 5.15
C ILE A 3 1.81 -11.02 5.52
N GLU A 4 1.71 -12.36 5.59
CA GLU A 4 0.45 -13.01 5.93
C GLU A 4 -0.05 -12.63 7.32
N GLU A 5 0.83 -12.58 8.31
CA GLU A 5 0.47 -12.15 9.67
C GLU A 5 -0.06 -10.73 9.70
N ILE A 6 0.58 -9.82 8.96
CA ILE A 6 0.13 -8.43 8.88
C ILE A 6 -1.22 -8.33 8.18
N GLN A 7 -1.42 -9.08 7.09
CA GLN A 7 -2.69 -9.12 6.37
C GLN A 7 -3.83 -9.58 7.29
N ASN A 8 -3.59 -10.63 8.07
CA ASN A 8 -4.58 -11.15 9.01
C ASN A 8 -4.90 -10.15 10.11
N GLU A 9 -3.90 -9.41 10.58
CA GLU A 9 -4.08 -8.34 11.55
C GLU A 9 -5.00 -7.24 11.00
N ILE A 10 -4.79 -6.85 9.74
CA ILE A 10 -5.63 -5.85 9.07
C ILE A 10 -7.06 -6.35 8.90
N ILE A 11 -7.24 -7.61 8.51
CA ILE A 11 -8.57 -8.22 8.38
C ILE A 11 -9.29 -8.16 9.72
N ASP A 12 -8.62 -8.51 10.80
CA ASP A 12 -9.20 -8.48 12.14
C ASP A 12 -9.60 -7.06 12.55
N GLU A 13 -8.75 -6.09 12.26
CA GLU A 13 -9.05 -4.68 12.56
C GLU A 13 -10.29 -4.18 11.82
N PHE A 14 -10.38 -4.46 10.52
CA PHE A 14 -11.54 -4.04 9.73
C PHE A 14 -12.82 -4.77 10.16
N SER A 15 -12.70 -6.00 10.64
CA SER A 15 -13.88 -6.77 11.10
C SER A 15 -14.52 -6.19 12.37
N MET A 16 -13.83 -5.31 13.08
CA MET A 16 -14.38 -4.65 14.26
C MET A 16 -15.41 -3.57 13.92
N PHE A 17 -15.49 -3.16 12.66
CA PHE A 17 -16.41 -2.13 12.21
C PHE A 17 -17.54 -2.75 11.40
N ASP A 18 -18.79 -2.47 11.78
CA ASP A 18 -19.97 -3.07 11.17
C ASP A 18 -20.38 -2.43 9.85
N ASP A 19 -20.14 -1.13 9.70
CA ASP A 19 -20.55 -0.40 8.49
C ASP A 19 -19.35 0.24 7.78
N TRP A 20 -19.58 0.65 6.53
CA TRP A 20 -18.54 1.20 5.68
C TRP A 20 -18.17 2.63 6.03
N GLU A 21 -19.06 3.38 6.63
CA GLU A 21 -18.73 4.72 7.11
C GLU A 21 -17.64 4.66 8.17
N GLU A 22 -17.75 3.73 9.11
CA GLU A 22 -16.74 3.51 10.15
C GLU A 22 -15.43 2.98 9.55
N ARG A 23 -15.51 2.08 8.55
CA ARG A 23 -14.33 1.54 7.87
C ARG A 23 -13.60 2.61 7.08
N TYR A 24 -14.32 3.51 6.41
CA TYR A 24 -13.72 4.64 5.73
C TYR A 24 -12.99 5.55 6.71
N GLN A 25 -13.61 5.84 7.85
CA GLN A 25 -12.96 6.66 8.87
C GLN A 25 -11.69 6.00 9.39
N TYR A 26 -11.74 4.69 9.62
CA TYR A 26 -10.56 3.93 10.04
C TYR A 26 -9.46 3.99 8.99
N MET A 27 -9.81 3.87 7.72
CA MET A 27 -8.86 3.96 6.62
C MET A 27 -8.21 5.35 6.54
N ILE A 28 -9.00 6.41 6.73
CA ILE A 28 -8.49 7.78 6.79
C ILE A 28 -7.51 7.92 7.95
N ASP A 29 -7.83 7.35 9.11
CA ASP A 29 -6.97 7.40 10.30
C ASP A 29 -5.66 6.65 10.06
N LEU A 30 -5.71 5.52 9.36
CA LEU A 30 -4.50 4.78 8.96
C LEU A 30 -3.60 5.63 8.05
N GLY A 31 -4.18 6.45 7.19
CA GLY A 31 -3.43 7.36 6.35
C GLY A 31 -2.57 8.34 7.14
N LYS A 32 -3.00 8.70 8.34
CA LYS A 32 -2.25 9.60 9.22
C LYS A 32 -0.99 8.94 9.81
N THR A 33 -0.92 7.62 9.79
CA THR A 33 0.24 6.86 10.29
C THR A 33 1.22 6.49 9.19
N LEU A 34 0.94 6.88 7.94
CA LEU A 34 1.76 6.57 6.78
C LEU A 34 3.18 7.11 6.97
N PRO A 35 4.24 6.28 6.79
CA PRO A 35 5.60 6.80 6.71
C PRO A 35 5.71 7.71 5.50
N LEU A 36 5.83 9.02 5.75
CA LEU A 36 5.79 10.01 4.69
C LEU A 36 7.07 10.01 3.86
N ILE A 37 6.88 10.09 2.56
CA ILE A 37 7.97 10.24 1.60
C ILE A 37 8.67 11.58 1.83
N ASP A 38 9.99 11.60 1.69
CA ASP A 38 10.77 12.82 1.76
C ASP A 38 10.36 13.74 0.60
N GLU A 39 10.27 15.05 0.87
CA GLU A 39 9.86 16.04 -0.14
C GLU A 39 10.70 15.98 -1.41
N GLN A 40 11.99 15.67 -1.30
CA GLN A 40 12.86 15.56 -2.48
C GLN A 40 12.40 14.47 -3.46
N TYR A 41 11.64 13.48 -3.00
CA TYR A 41 11.13 12.39 -3.83
C TYR A 41 9.70 12.61 -4.31
N LYS A 42 9.05 13.71 -3.94
CA LYS A 42 7.73 14.06 -4.47
C LYS A 42 7.84 14.65 -5.87
N THR A 43 8.29 13.84 -6.80
CA THR A 43 8.53 14.23 -8.19
C THR A 43 7.75 13.30 -9.11
N ASP A 44 7.66 13.68 -10.38
CA ASP A 44 6.96 12.88 -11.39
C ASP A 44 7.53 11.48 -11.55
N ASP A 45 8.84 11.30 -11.25
CA ASP A 45 9.48 9.99 -11.32
C ASP A 45 8.97 9.02 -10.25
N HIS A 46 8.39 9.54 -9.18
CA HIS A 46 7.88 8.74 -8.06
C HIS A 46 6.36 8.63 -8.04
N ILE A 47 5.68 9.21 -9.03
CA ILE A 47 4.21 9.12 -9.12
C ILE A 47 3.81 7.74 -9.62
N ILE A 48 2.81 7.16 -8.95
CA ILE A 48 2.17 5.92 -9.42
C ILE A 48 1.18 6.30 -10.53
N LYS A 49 1.42 5.80 -11.73
CA LYS A 49 0.52 6.01 -12.87
C LYS A 49 -0.73 5.14 -12.73
N GLY A 50 -1.85 5.63 -13.22
CA GLY A 50 -3.12 4.90 -13.16
C GLY A 50 -3.99 5.29 -11.97
N CYS A 51 -3.55 6.24 -11.15
CA CYS A 51 -4.35 6.81 -10.06
C CYS A 51 -4.87 8.18 -10.50
N GLN A 52 -6.13 8.48 -10.15
CA GLN A 52 -6.71 9.80 -10.43
C GLN A 52 -6.06 10.88 -9.58
N SER A 53 -5.84 10.57 -8.29
CA SER A 53 -5.11 11.45 -7.37
C SER A 53 -3.62 11.21 -7.51
N LYS A 54 -2.81 12.19 -7.10
CA LYS A 54 -1.35 12.01 -7.07
C LYS A 54 -0.97 11.12 -5.90
N VAL A 55 -0.20 10.09 -6.18
CA VAL A 55 0.36 9.18 -5.18
C VAL A 55 1.85 9.04 -5.50
N TRP A 56 2.69 9.38 -4.52
CA TRP A 56 4.15 9.24 -4.64
C TRP A 56 4.60 8.09 -3.76
N VAL A 57 5.53 7.28 -4.26
CA VAL A 57 6.15 6.19 -3.50
C VAL A 57 7.65 6.21 -3.73
N HIS A 58 8.41 6.06 -2.66
CA HIS A 58 9.86 5.86 -2.70
C HIS A 58 10.19 4.55 -2.02
N ALA A 59 11.13 3.80 -2.59
CA ALA A 59 11.57 2.52 -2.06
C ALA A 59 13.07 2.54 -1.81
N GLU A 60 13.51 2.01 -0.67
CA GLU A 60 14.92 1.87 -0.32
C GLU A 60 15.18 0.48 0.23
N MET A 61 16.36 -0.06 -0.07
CA MET A 61 16.80 -1.32 0.54
C MET A 61 17.52 -1.04 1.85
N ASN A 62 17.18 -1.81 2.89
CA ASN A 62 17.83 -1.76 4.18
C ASN A 62 17.86 -3.19 4.73
N ASP A 63 19.05 -3.75 4.93
CA ASP A 63 19.25 -5.12 5.42
C ASP A 63 18.49 -6.17 4.61
N ASN A 64 18.54 -6.06 3.27
CA ASN A 64 17.86 -6.96 2.33
C ASN A 64 16.32 -6.90 2.38
N LYS A 65 15.78 -5.89 3.04
CA LYS A 65 14.34 -5.62 3.09
C LYS A 65 14.06 -4.28 2.42
N ILE A 66 12.90 -4.17 1.80
CA ILE A 66 12.49 -2.91 1.17
C ILE A 66 11.68 -2.10 2.16
N GLU A 67 12.08 -0.84 2.34
CA GLU A 67 11.30 0.14 3.10
C GLU A 67 10.62 1.07 2.12
N PHE A 68 9.30 1.20 2.23
CA PHE A 68 8.51 2.10 1.41
C PHE A 68 8.07 3.31 2.21
N THR A 69 8.15 4.48 1.57
CA THR A 69 7.54 5.71 2.06
C THR A 69 6.66 6.26 0.95
N ALA A 70 5.63 7.01 1.32
CA ALA A 70 4.65 7.48 0.34
C ALA A 70 3.92 8.71 0.84
N ASP A 71 3.14 9.31 -0.05
CA ASP A 71 2.15 10.34 0.29
C ASP A 71 1.12 10.42 -0.85
N SER A 72 0.03 11.12 -0.59
CA SER A 72 -1.00 11.37 -1.60
C SER A 72 -1.65 12.72 -1.30
N ASP A 73 -2.17 13.36 -2.34
CA ASP A 73 -2.92 14.61 -2.22
C ASP A 73 -4.41 14.38 -1.89
N ALA A 74 -4.86 13.13 -1.77
CA ALA A 74 -6.24 12.78 -1.45
C ALA A 74 -6.31 11.90 -0.20
N ILE A 75 -7.20 12.21 0.72
CA ILE A 75 -7.31 11.57 2.03
C ILE A 75 -7.60 10.07 1.93
N ILE A 76 -8.57 9.67 1.11
CA ILE A 76 -8.95 8.27 0.95
C ILE A 76 -7.81 7.49 0.30
N THR A 77 -7.22 8.04 -0.75
CA THR A 77 -6.08 7.42 -1.45
C THR A 77 -4.88 7.26 -0.53
N LYS A 78 -4.64 8.25 0.33
CA LYS A 78 -3.57 8.18 1.34
C LYS A 78 -3.81 7.01 2.30
N GLY A 79 -5.05 6.79 2.72
CA GLY A 79 -5.42 5.63 3.55
C GLY A 79 -5.19 4.30 2.85
N ILE A 80 -5.51 4.22 1.55
CA ILE A 80 -5.31 3.02 0.76
C ILE A 80 -3.81 2.67 0.67
N ILE A 81 -2.98 3.65 0.30
CA ILE A 81 -1.54 3.38 0.20
C ILE A 81 -0.93 3.06 1.57
N ALA A 82 -1.45 3.64 2.64
CA ALA A 82 -0.99 3.32 4.00
C ALA A 82 -1.22 1.85 4.35
N ILE A 83 -2.38 1.29 3.98
CA ILE A 83 -2.68 -0.13 4.18
C ILE A 83 -1.66 -0.98 3.43
N LEU A 84 -1.39 -0.67 2.17
CA LEU A 84 -0.47 -1.43 1.34
C LEU A 84 0.97 -1.36 1.86
N ILE A 85 1.41 -0.19 2.27
CA ILE A 85 2.76 -0.02 2.82
C ILE A 85 2.91 -0.76 4.14
N ARG A 86 1.88 -0.78 4.98
CA ARG A 86 1.90 -1.56 6.23
C ARG A 86 2.14 -3.04 5.94
N VAL A 87 1.56 -3.57 4.86
CA VAL A 87 1.72 -4.98 4.47
C VAL A 87 3.10 -5.24 3.88
N PHE A 88 3.54 -4.39 2.96
CA PHE A 88 4.69 -4.69 2.10
C PHE A 88 6.00 -4.07 2.55
N SER A 89 6.00 -3.04 3.39
CA SER A 89 7.23 -2.42 3.87
C SER A 89 7.96 -3.32 4.85
N ASN A 90 9.28 -3.22 4.90
CA ASN A 90 10.14 -4.04 5.76
C ASN A 90 10.04 -5.54 5.47
N GLN A 91 9.89 -5.90 4.21
CA GLN A 91 9.82 -7.28 3.76
C GLN A 91 10.89 -7.54 2.70
N HIS A 92 11.32 -8.80 2.58
CA HIS A 92 12.23 -9.20 1.52
C HIS A 92 11.54 -9.07 0.16
N PRO A 93 12.28 -8.66 -0.90
CA PRO A 93 11.67 -8.54 -2.23
C PRO A 93 10.93 -9.78 -2.69
N LYS A 94 11.49 -10.95 -2.47
CA LYS A 94 10.86 -12.23 -2.85
C LYS A 94 9.49 -12.39 -2.20
N ASP A 95 9.37 -12.06 -0.91
CA ASP A 95 8.11 -12.19 -0.19
C ASP A 95 7.04 -11.25 -0.74
N ILE A 96 7.44 -10.03 -1.13
CA ILE A 96 6.55 -9.07 -1.75
C ILE A 96 6.05 -9.59 -3.10
N ILE A 97 6.95 -10.11 -3.93
CA ILE A 97 6.63 -10.63 -5.26
C ILE A 97 5.63 -11.79 -5.15
N GLU A 98 5.85 -12.70 -4.22
CA GLU A 98 5.04 -13.91 -4.06
C GLU A 98 3.75 -13.69 -3.29
N ALA A 99 3.57 -12.55 -2.64
CA ALA A 99 2.41 -12.29 -1.80
C ALA A 99 1.12 -12.23 -2.64
N ASN A 100 0.06 -12.88 -2.14
CA ASN A 100 -1.26 -12.68 -2.70
C ASN A 100 -1.90 -11.43 -2.05
N THR A 101 -2.96 -10.93 -2.67
CA THR A 101 -3.66 -9.74 -2.22
C THR A 101 -5.12 -10.02 -1.88
N ASP A 102 -5.45 -11.27 -1.56
CA ASP A 102 -6.81 -11.69 -1.25
C ASP A 102 -7.39 -10.96 -0.03
N PHE A 103 -6.52 -10.47 0.87
CA PHE A 103 -6.97 -9.73 2.05
C PHE A 103 -7.78 -8.48 1.68
N ILE A 104 -7.50 -7.88 0.53
CA ILE A 104 -8.22 -6.71 0.03
C ILE A 104 -9.68 -7.04 -0.21
N ASP A 105 -9.94 -8.20 -0.80
CA ASP A 105 -11.31 -8.68 -1.01
C ASP A 105 -11.98 -9.06 0.32
N LYS A 106 -11.21 -9.64 1.24
CA LYS A 106 -11.72 -10.03 2.55
C LYS A 106 -12.15 -8.83 3.40
N ILE A 107 -11.48 -7.70 3.25
CA ILE A 107 -11.91 -6.47 3.93
C ILE A 107 -12.97 -5.71 3.13
N GLY A 108 -13.31 -6.19 1.93
CA GLY A 108 -14.36 -5.62 1.09
C GLY A 108 -13.99 -4.31 0.41
N LEU A 109 -12.71 -4.01 0.31
CA LEU A 109 -12.26 -2.69 -0.13
C LEU A 109 -12.67 -2.38 -1.58
N LYS A 110 -12.46 -3.32 -2.50
CA LYS A 110 -12.77 -3.10 -3.92
C LYS A 110 -14.25 -2.84 -4.17
N GLU A 111 -15.12 -3.51 -3.43
CA GLU A 111 -16.57 -3.40 -3.61
C GLU A 111 -17.11 -2.02 -3.23
N HIS A 112 -16.38 -1.33 -2.34
CA HIS A 112 -16.82 -0.07 -1.76
C HIS A 112 -16.06 1.14 -2.28
N LEU A 113 -15.09 0.92 -3.18
CA LEU A 113 -14.39 2.01 -3.87
C LEU A 113 -15.06 2.30 -5.20
N SER A 114 -14.99 3.55 -5.65
CA SER A 114 -15.36 3.88 -7.02
C SER A 114 -14.49 3.08 -8.00
N PRO A 115 -14.95 2.84 -9.24
CA PRO A 115 -14.13 2.13 -10.23
C PRO A 115 -12.74 2.76 -10.42
N THR A 116 -12.65 4.09 -10.41
CA THR A 116 -11.38 4.80 -10.57
C THR A 116 -10.43 4.52 -9.39
N ARG A 117 -10.96 4.53 -8.16
CA ARG A 117 -10.14 4.23 -6.97
C ARG A 117 -9.75 2.76 -6.93
N ALA A 118 -10.63 1.85 -7.34
CA ALA A 118 -10.30 0.43 -7.41
C ALA A 118 -9.18 0.18 -8.42
N ASN A 119 -9.20 0.86 -9.56
CA ASN A 119 -8.12 0.79 -10.54
C ASN A 119 -6.83 1.35 -9.98
N GLY A 120 -6.89 2.45 -9.23
CA GLY A 120 -5.74 3.04 -8.57
C GLY A 120 -5.10 2.08 -7.56
N LEU A 121 -5.91 1.36 -6.80
CA LEU A 121 -5.45 0.33 -5.87
C LEU A 121 -4.65 -0.76 -6.59
N VAL A 122 -5.16 -1.26 -7.70
CA VAL A 122 -4.45 -2.25 -8.52
C VAL A 122 -3.11 -1.70 -9.01
N SER A 123 -3.09 -0.45 -9.46
CA SER A 123 -1.86 0.22 -9.90
C SER A 123 -0.83 0.37 -8.79
N MET A 124 -1.29 0.67 -7.56
CA MET A 124 -0.41 0.76 -6.39
C MET A 124 0.25 -0.58 -6.09
N ILE A 125 -0.54 -1.66 -6.04
CA ILE A 125 -0.02 -3.01 -5.79
C ILE A 125 1.02 -3.37 -6.84
N LYS A 126 0.71 -3.15 -8.10
CA LYS A 126 1.61 -3.43 -9.21
C LYS A 126 2.93 -2.66 -9.07
N GLN A 127 2.86 -1.40 -8.72
CA GLN A 127 4.07 -0.58 -8.58
C GLN A 127 4.96 -1.06 -7.43
N LEU A 128 4.38 -1.40 -6.28
CA LEU A 128 5.14 -1.93 -5.16
C LEU A 128 5.83 -3.24 -5.52
N LYS A 129 5.13 -4.12 -6.23
CA LYS A 129 5.71 -5.37 -6.70
C LYS A 129 6.79 -5.16 -7.76
N MET A 130 6.66 -4.15 -8.61
CA MET A 130 7.69 -3.81 -9.60
C MET A 130 8.98 -3.34 -8.93
N TYR A 131 8.89 -2.53 -7.87
CA TYR A 131 10.06 -2.19 -7.07
C TYR A 131 10.72 -3.44 -6.49
N ALA A 132 9.92 -4.38 -5.99
CA ALA A 132 10.43 -5.62 -5.43
C ALA A 132 11.16 -6.45 -6.47
N ILE A 133 10.62 -6.54 -7.69
CA ILE A 133 11.27 -7.26 -8.81
C ILE A 133 12.63 -6.61 -9.13
N ALA A 134 12.69 -5.28 -9.21
CA ALA A 134 13.92 -4.57 -9.51
C ALA A 134 14.99 -4.84 -8.44
N TYR A 135 14.62 -4.76 -7.17
CA TYR A 135 15.58 -5.02 -6.07
C TYR A 135 15.97 -6.49 -5.99
N GLN A 136 15.06 -7.42 -6.26
CA GLN A 136 15.37 -8.85 -6.27
C GLN A 136 16.45 -9.17 -7.32
N THR A 137 16.38 -8.52 -8.47
CA THR A 137 17.38 -8.66 -9.52
C THR A 137 18.77 -8.26 -9.03
N GLN A 138 18.88 -7.24 -8.18
CA GLN A 138 20.15 -6.79 -7.61
C GLN A 138 20.72 -7.76 -6.57
N LEU A 139 19.86 -8.55 -5.92
CA LEU A 139 20.28 -9.51 -4.89
C LEU A 139 20.79 -10.84 -5.48
N ASN A 140 20.47 -11.13 -6.72
CA ASN A 140 20.86 -12.38 -7.38
C ASN A 140 22.28 -12.33 -7.99
#